data_c6a6180a15ad8b3966d0f0f0061a040c
#
_entry.id   c6a6180a15ad8b3966d0f0f0061a040c
#
_cell.length_a   1.000
_cell.length_b   1.000
_cell.length_c   1.000
_cell.angle_alpha   90.00
_cell.angle_beta   90.00
_cell.angle_gamma   90.00
#
_symmetry.space_group_name_H-M   'P 1'
#
loop_
_entity.id
_entity.type
_entity.pdbx_description
1 polymer ?
#
loop_
_entity_poly.entity_id
_entity_poly.type
_entity_poly.pdbx_seq_one_letter_code
_entity_poly.pdbx_strand_id
1 'polypeptide(L)'
;MEERQLRSQFKIRISGIELGKHCFSIDCNKEFFELAGIEQLMDGRLNLRIEMEKSEKMVDFQCHFEGEVVAECDRCLAPVTLPLNFDERLLVKLVSENYHSEEEQEDEIWMMDENTYEIDLFHFVYESIVLALPIRIVHEDDADGNPTCDPEVMRRLDEMNTENTENEQETDPRWDALKNIKLD
;
A
#
# COMPACT_ATOMS: atom_id res chain seq x y z
N MET A 1 -22.22 -2.04 14.12
CA MET A 1 -21.55 -1.43 15.30
C MET A 1 -20.04 -1.69 15.28
N GLU A 2 -19.63 -2.83 14.78
CA GLU A 2 -18.21 -3.25 14.70
C GLU A 2 -17.35 -2.36 13.80
N GLU A 3 -17.76 -2.04 12.58
CA GLU A 3 -17.01 -1.18 11.65
C GLU A 3 -16.66 0.21 12.23
N ARG A 4 -17.64 0.83 12.89
CA ARG A 4 -17.43 2.16 13.50
C ARG A 4 -16.44 2.10 14.66
N GLN A 5 -16.43 1.01 15.40
CA GLN A 5 -15.51 0.79 16.52
C GLN A 5 -14.09 0.49 15.99
N LEU A 6 -13.97 -0.33 14.94
CA LEU A 6 -12.70 -0.62 14.29
C LEU A 6 -12.08 0.67 13.72
N ARG A 7 -12.85 1.43 12.94
CA ARG A 7 -12.36 2.70 12.38
C ARG A 7 -11.95 3.71 13.45
N SER A 8 -12.56 3.68 14.64
CA SER A 8 -12.20 4.57 15.74
C SER A 8 -10.81 4.33 16.32
N GLN A 9 -10.21 3.14 16.12
CA GLN A 9 -8.85 2.82 16.58
C GLN A 9 -7.78 3.60 15.79
N PHE A 10 -8.10 4.00 14.56
CA PHE A 10 -7.21 4.79 13.70
C PHE A 10 -7.31 6.30 13.93
N LYS A 11 -8.18 6.72 14.85
CA LYS A 11 -8.36 8.12 15.20
C LYS A 11 -7.48 8.50 16.37
N ILE A 12 -6.47 9.30 16.09
CA ILE A 12 -5.56 9.84 17.11
C ILE A 12 -6.09 11.17 17.60
N ARG A 13 -6.48 11.22 18.86
CA ARG A 13 -6.92 12.45 19.51
C ARG A 13 -5.74 13.34 19.79
N ILE A 14 -5.70 14.53 19.16
CA ILE A 14 -4.62 15.49 19.36
C ILE A 14 -4.99 16.61 20.34
N SER A 15 -6.28 16.86 20.55
CA SER A 15 -6.76 17.85 21.52
C SER A 15 -6.56 17.33 22.95
N GLY A 16 -5.90 18.12 23.78
CA GLY A 16 -5.65 17.79 25.19
C GLY A 16 -4.43 16.89 25.44
N ILE A 17 -3.72 16.45 24.39
CA ILE A 17 -2.42 15.79 24.53
C ILE A 17 -1.33 16.89 24.68
N GLU A 18 -0.37 16.66 25.57
CA GLU A 18 0.77 17.56 25.77
C GLU A 18 1.67 17.63 24.54
N LEU A 19 2.45 18.69 24.43
CA LEU A 19 3.49 18.79 23.39
C LEU A 19 4.59 17.77 23.64
N GLY A 20 5.17 17.23 22.58
CA GLY A 20 6.24 16.25 22.64
C GLY A 20 5.87 14.90 22.04
N LYS A 21 6.57 13.86 22.47
CA LYS A 21 6.51 12.52 21.87
C LYS A 21 5.47 11.63 22.55
N HIS A 22 4.71 10.93 21.74
CA HIS A 22 3.69 9.97 22.14
C HIS A 22 3.78 8.73 21.24
N CYS A 23 3.49 7.54 21.80
CA CYS A 23 3.54 6.30 21.06
C CYS A 23 2.18 5.61 21.11
N PHE A 24 1.78 5.06 19.96
CA PHE A 24 0.56 4.27 19.81
C PHE A 24 0.90 2.97 19.08
N SER A 25 0.05 1.96 19.26
CA SER A 25 0.13 0.72 18.49
C SER A 25 -1.27 0.30 18.07
N ILE A 26 -1.41 -0.07 16.81
CA ILE A 26 -2.68 -0.49 16.20
C ILE A 26 -2.42 -1.80 15.47
N ASP A 27 -3.29 -2.79 15.67
CA ASP A 27 -3.25 -4.05 14.93
C ASP A 27 -4.18 -3.95 13.71
N CYS A 28 -3.59 -4.07 12.52
CA CYS A 28 -4.32 -4.22 11.26
C CYS A 28 -4.48 -5.72 10.99
N ASN A 29 -5.67 -6.22 11.26
CA ASN A 29 -6.05 -7.61 11.10
C ASN A 29 -7.03 -7.78 9.92
N LYS A 30 -7.56 -8.98 9.76
CA LYS A 30 -8.51 -9.31 8.70
C LYS A 30 -9.67 -8.31 8.59
N GLU A 31 -10.25 -7.92 9.73
CA GLU A 31 -11.37 -6.98 9.76
C GLU A 31 -10.98 -5.59 9.22
N PHE A 32 -9.72 -5.18 9.42
CA PHE A 32 -9.20 -3.95 8.82
C PHE A 32 -9.13 -4.07 7.29
N PHE A 33 -8.59 -5.17 6.75
CA PHE A 33 -8.45 -5.37 5.30
C PHE A 33 -9.82 -5.46 4.61
N GLU A 34 -10.78 -6.14 5.23
CA GLU A 34 -12.16 -6.20 4.75
C GLU A 34 -12.82 -4.81 4.73
N LEU A 35 -12.65 -4.03 5.81
CA LEU A 35 -13.21 -2.68 5.92
C LEU A 35 -12.55 -1.69 4.95
N ALA A 36 -11.24 -1.82 4.76
CA ALA A 36 -10.45 -1.00 3.85
C ALA A 36 -10.74 -1.32 2.37
N GLY A 37 -11.28 -2.52 2.07
CA GLY A 37 -11.62 -2.95 0.72
C GLY A 37 -10.39 -3.15 -0.16
N ILE A 38 -9.30 -3.67 0.40
CA ILE A 38 -8.08 -3.96 -0.36
C ILE A 38 -8.28 -5.27 -1.13
N GLU A 39 -8.72 -5.15 -2.38
CA GLU A 39 -9.08 -6.31 -3.22
C GLU A 39 -7.91 -7.26 -3.49
N GLN A 40 -6.67 -6.75 -3.45
CA GLN A 40 -5.44 -7.54 -3.67
C GLN A 40 -5.11 -8.46 -2.48
N LEU A 41 -5.65 -8.20 -1.30
CA LEU A 41 -5.34 -8.93 -0.07
C LEU A 41 -6.50 -9.82 0.35
N MET A 42 -6.21 -11.10 0.57
CA MET A 42 -7.16 -12.09 1.07
C MET A 42 -7.24 -12.11 2.59
N ASP A 43 -6.10 -11.86 3.25
CA ASP A 43 -5.94 -11.87 4.70
C ASP A 43 -4.65 -11.12 5.09
N GLY A 44 -4.44 -10.87 6.37
CA GLY A 44 -3.19 -10.30 6.85
C GLY A 44 -3.22 -9.98 8.33
N ARG A 45 -2.01 -9.78 8.84
CA ARG A 45 -1.79 -9.31 10.20
C ARG A 45 -0.56 -8.42 10.23
N LEU A 46 -0.79 -7.11 10.37
CA LEU A 46 0.27 -6.12 10.52
C LEU A 46 0.11 -5.41 11.86
N ASN A 47 1.22 -5.20 12.55
CA ASN A 47 1.30 -4.29 13.67
C ASN A 47 1.80 -2.94 13.17
N LEU A 48 1.03 -1.89 13.40
CA LEU A 48 1.40 -0.51 13.14
C LEU A 48 1.84 0.14 14.45
N ARG A 49 3.10 0.51 14.54
CA ARG A 49 3.65 1.31 15.63
C ARG A 49 3.79 2.76 15.17
N ILE A 50 3.20 3.67 15.93
CA ILE A 50 3.18 5.11 15.61
C ILE A 50 3.96 5.86 16.69
N GLU A 51 5.00 6.57 16.28
CA GLU A 51 5.65 7.60 17.09
C GLU A 51 5.14 8.97 16.60
N MET A 52 4.35 9.63 17.45
CA MET A 52 3.81 10.96 17.16
C MET A 52 4.61 12.02 17.92
N GLU A 53 5.12 13.01 17.23
CA GLU A 53 5.70 14.21 17.86
C GLU A 53 4.79 15.42 17.60
N LYS A 54 4.20 15.92 18.68
CA LYS A 54 3.31 17.07 18.63
C LYS A 54 4.04 18.36 19.01
N SER A 55 3.98 19.36 18.14
CA SER A 55 4.36 20.73 18.39
C SER A 55 3.15 21.66 18.33
N GLU A 56 3.34 22.95 18.54
CA GLU A 56 2.24 23.94 18.54
C GLU A 56 1.51 24.01 17.18
N LYS A 57 2.23 23.83 16.07
CA LYS A 57 1.70 24.02 14.71
C LYS A 57 1.83 22.80 13.81
N MET A 58 2.44 21.74 14.30
CA MET A 58 2.71 20.54 13.51
C MET A 58 2.54 19.28 14.35
N VAL A 59 2.08 18.23 13.70
CA VAL A 59 2.09 16.88 14.25
C VAL A 59 2.82 15.99 13.23
N ASP A 60 3.90 15.34 13.69
CA ASP A 60 4.72 14.43 12.90
C ASP A 60 4.42 13.00 13.34
N PHE A 61 3.97 12.15 12.41
CA PHE A 61 3.71 10.75 12.64
C PHE A 61 4.77 9.93 11.92
N GLN A 62 5.57 9.18 12.68
CA GLN A 62 6.46 8.15 12.16
C GLN A 62 5.79 6.80 12.39
N CYS A 63 5.45 6.14 11.31
CA CYS A 63 4.67 4.92 11.29
C CYS A 63 5.55 3.75 10.85
N HIS A 64 5.70 2.74 11.70
CA HIS A 64 6.43 1.51 11.40
C HIS A 64 5.45 0.36 11.28
N PHE A 65 5.45 -0.29 10.12
CA PHE A 65 4.58 -1.42 9.79
C PHE A 65 5.40 -2.71 9.78
N GLU A 66 4.96 -3.71 10.53
CA GLU A 66 5.63 -5.00 10.62
C GLU A 66 4.60 -6.14 10.67
N GLY A 67 4.78 -7.16 9.83
CA GLY A 67 3.93 -8.34 9.81
C GLY A 67 3.88 -9.04 8.47
N GLU A 68 2.74 -9.64 8.16
CA GLU A 68 2.54 -10.39 6.93
C GLU A 68 1.13 -10.19 6.36
N VAL A 69 1.02 -10.27 5.05
CA VAL A 69 -0.25 -10.26 4.32
C VAL A 69 -0.34 -11.45 3.39
N VAL A 70 -1.56 -11.87 3.08
CA VAL A 70 -1.84 -12.95 2.12
C VAL A 70 -2.52 -12.34 0.90
N ALA A 71 -1.92 -12.54 -0.26
CA ALA A 71 -2.43 -12.06 -1.54
C ALA A 71 -2.58 -13.22 -2.54
N GLU A 72 -3.23 -12.97 -3.67
CA GLU A 72 -3.25 -13.92 -4.78
C GLU A 72 -1.96 -13.80 -5.60
N CYS A 73 -1.40 -14.94 -5.97
CA CYS A 73 -0.26 -15.00 -6.88
C CYS A 73 -0.69 -14.60 -8.30
N ASP A 74 -0.04 -13.61 -8.90
CA ASP A 74 -0.34 -13.14 -10.27
C ASP A 74 -0.11 -14.20 -11.36
N ARG A 75 0.53 -15.32 -11.02
CA ARG A 75 0.85 -16.40 -11.96
C ARG A 75 -0.12 -17.58 -11.86
N CYS A 76 -0.43 -18.02 -10.64
CA CYS A 76 -1.23 -19.24 -10.44
C CYS A 76 -2.50 -19.04 -9.63
N LEU A 77 -2.78 -17.82 -9.17
CA LEU A 77 -3.93 -17.41 -8.35
C LEU A 77 -4.02 -18.11 -6.98
N ALA A 78 -3.03 -18.93 -6.62
CA ALA A 78 -2.97 -19.52 -5.29
C ALA A 78 -2.49 -18.49 -4.25
N PRO A 79 -2.92 -18.62 -2.98
CA PRO A 79 -2.49 -17.70 -1.93
C PRO A 79 -0.97 -17.69 -1.74
N VAL A 80 -0.40 -16.50 -1.59
CA VAL A 80 1.01 -16.29 -1.26
C VAL A 80 1.12 -15.35 -0.07
N THR A 81 1.96 -15.71 0.91
CA THR A 81 2.23 -14.88 2.08
C THR A 81 3.41 -13.96 1.80
N LEU A 82 3.22 -12.67 2.02
CA LEU A 82 4.22 -11.63 1.83
C LEU A 82 4.58 -11.02 3.20
N PRO A 83 5.84 -11.07 3.61
CA PRO A 83 6.29 -10.29 4.77
C PRO A 83 6.35 -8.81 4.38
N LEU A 84 5.81 -7.95 5.24
CA LEU A 84 5.89 -6.50 5.10
C LEU A 84 6.62 -5.91 6.31
N ASN A 85 7.64 -5.09 6.02
CA ASN A 85 8.37 -4.33 7.01
C ASN A 85 8.83 -3.03 6.37
N PHE A 86 8.18 -1.92 6.72
CA PHE A 86 8.45 -0.62 6.11
C PHE A 86 8.07 0.52 7.05
N ASP A 87 8.63 1.68 6.78
CA ASP A 87 8.37 2.91 7.51
C ASP A 87 7.70 3.92 6.60
N GLU A 88 6.73 4.66 7.15
CA GLU A 88 6.06 5.77 6.49
C GLU A 88 5.98 6.97 7.43
N ARG A 89 5.95 8.16 6.85
CA ARG A 89 5.87 9.41 7.60
C ARG A 89 4.71 10.25 7.12
N LEU A 90 3.92 10.76 8.05
CA LEU A 90 2.87 11.73 7.77
C LEU A 90 3.12 13.01 8.54
N LEU A 91 3.21 14.13 7.85
CA LEU A 91 3.32 15.45 8.43
C LEU A 91 1.97 16.16 8.35
N VAL A 92 1.48 16.63 9.51
CA VAL A 92 0.24 17.40 9.59
C VAL A 92 0.56 18.80 10.09
N LYS A 93 0.24 19.82 9.28
CA LYS A 93 0.39 21.22 9.63
C LYS A 93 -0.95 21.77 10.13
N LEU A 94 -0.96 22.31 11.34
CA LEU A 94 -2.12 22.93 11.95
C LEU A 94 -2.13 24.42 11.57
N VAL A 95 -3.17 24.83 10.83
CA VAL A 95 -3.29 26.16 10.24
C VAL A 95 -4.56 26.85 10.75
N SER A 96 -4.53 28.18 10.89
CA SER A 96 -5.74 28.94 11.19
C SER A 96 -6.63 29.08 9.95
N GLU A 97 -7.95 29.25 10.14
CA GLU A 97 -8.96 29.39 9.07
C GLU A 97 -8.63 30.44 7.99
N ASN A 98 -7.78 31.42 8.30
CA ASN A 98 -7.38 32.46 7.37
C ASN A 98 -6.08 32.21 6.61
N TYR A 99 -5.56 30.96 6.69
CA TYR A 99 -4.32 30.59 6.00
C TYR A 99 -4.64 30.23 4.54
N HIS A 100 -4.41 31.16 3.64
CA HIS A 100 -4.44 30.96 2.19
C HIS A 100 -3.01 30.99 1.66
N SER A 101 -2.33 29.85 1.60
CA SER A 101 -1.11 29.74 0.81
C SER A 101 -1.45 29.15 -0.55
N GLU A 102 -1.35 29.96 -1.58
CA GLU A 102 -1.43 29.47 -2.98
C GLU A 102 -0.16 28.72 -3.41
N GLU A 103 0.92 28.73 -2.58
CA GLU A 103 2.26 28.31 -2.99
C GLU A 103 2.80 27.03 -2.31
N GLU A 104 2.11 26.44 -1.31
CA GLU A 104 2.63 25.28 -0.58
C GLU A 104 1.60 24.14 -0.51
N GLN A 105 1.15 23.65 -1.64
CA GLN A 105 0.65 22.26 -1.74
C GLN A 105 1.88 21.36 -1.96
N GLU A 106 2.67 21.16 -0.93
CA GLU A 106 3.54 20.00 -0.87
C GLU A 106 2.61 18.80 -0.68
N ASP A 107 2.52 17.93 -1.67
CA ASP A 107 1.61 16.76 -1.71
C ASP A 107 1.79 15.80 -0.53
N GLU A 108 2.85 15.97 0.25
CA GLU A 108 3.22 15.14 1.39
C GLU A 108 2.78 15.72 2.76
N ILE A 109 2.19 16.92 2.81
CA ILE A 109 1.80 17.57 4.07
C ILE A 109 0.29 17.75 4.14
N TRP A 110 -0.32 17.12 5.15
CA TRP A 110 -1.73 17.36 5.43
C TRP A 110 -1.92 18.70 6.14
N MET A 111 -2.77 19.57 5.59
CA MET A 111 -3.17 20.81 6.25
C MET A 111 -4.50 20.61 6.95
N MET A 112 -4.55 20.88 8.26
CA MET A 112 -5.74 20.76 9.09
C MET A 112 -5.94 22.02 9.91
N ASP A 113 -7.18 22.29 10.29
CA ASP A 113 -7.51 23.41 11.17
C ASP A 113 -6.82 23.27 12.54
N GLU A 114 -6.33 24.36 13.12
CA GLU A 114 -5.67 24.37 14.43
C GLU A 114 -6.57 23.90 15.58
N ASN A 115 -7.90 23.94 15.40
CA ASN A 115 -8.89 23.46 16.36
C ASN A 115 -9.25 21.98 16.14
N THR A 116 -8.57 21.29 15.20
CA THR A 116 -8.82 19.88 14.94
C THR A 116 -8.67 19.05 16.23
N TYR A 117 -9.71 18.27 16.54
CA TYR A 117 -9.78 17.47 17.74
C TYR A 117 -9.05 16.14 17.63
N GLU A 118 -9.20 15.47 16.48
CA GLU A 118 -8.63 14.15 16.19
C GLU A 118 -8.18 14.07 14.73
N ILE A 119 -7.15 13.26 14.46
CA ILE A 119 -6.66 12.94 13.12
C ILE A 119 -7.04 11.51 12.81
N ASP A 120 -7.76 11.28 11.72
CA ASP A 120 -8.15 9.95 11.23
C ASP A 120 -7.07 9.42 10.28
N LEU A 121 -6.28 8.45 10.73
CA LEU A 121 -5.20 7.83 9.98
C LEU A 121 -5.65 6.63 9.14
N PHE A 122 -6.94 6.25 9.15
CA PHE A 122 -7.43 5.04 8.49
C PHE A 122 -7.06 5.00 7.01
N HIS A 123 -7.28 6.11 6.30
CA HIS A 123 -6.99 6.20 4.87
C HIS A 123 -5.48 6.20 4.59
N PHE A 124 -4.71 6.94 5.36
CA PHE A 124 -3.25 6.93 5.28
C PHE A 124 -2.67 5.53 5.47
N VAL A 125 -3.12 4.80 6.49
CA VAL A 125 -2.69 3.41 6.74
C VAL A 125 -3.05 2.49 5.58
N TYR A 126 -4.25 2.63 5.03
CA TYR A 126 -4.69 1.90 3.85
C TYR A 126 -3.76 2.15 2.65
N GLU A 127 -3.51 3.42 2.31
CA GLU A 127 -2.66 3.81 1.19
C GLU A 127 -1.22 3.33 1.39
N SER A 128 -0.64 3.49 2.59
CA SER A 128 0.70 3.03 2.91
C SER A 128 0.87 1.52 2.66
N ILE A 129 -0.10 0.71 3.09
CA ILE A 129 -0.05 -0.74 2.89
C ILE A 129 -0.15 -1.08 1.40
N VAL A 130 -1.08 -0.46 0.66
CA VAL A 130 -1.24 -0.72 -0.79
C VAL A 130 0.01 -0.34 -1.57
N LEU A 131 0.64 0.79 -1.24
CA LEU A 131 1.88 1.25 -1.90
C LEU A 131 3.10 0.39 -1.55
N ALA A 132 3.11 -0.26 -0.38
CA ALA A 132 4.18 -1.17 0.02
C ALA A 132 4.10 -2.55 -0.66
N LEU A 133 2.97 -2.90 -1.28
CA LEU A 133 2.84 -4.16 -2.01
C LEU A 133 3.71 -4.13 -3.27
N PRO A 134 4.41 -5.23 -3.59
CA PRO A 134 5.15 -5.33 -4.83
C PRO A 134 4.19 -5.27 -6.04
N ILE A 135 4.62 -4.62 -7.13
CA ILE A 135 3.85 -4.51 -8.38
C ILE A 135 3.47 -5.89 -8.94
N ARG A 136 4.31 -6.89 -8.69
CA ARG A 136 4.08 -8.28 -9.09
C ARG A 136 4.20 -9.20 -7.89
N ILE A 137 3.11 -9.88 -7.59
CA ILE A 137 3.01 -10.82 -6.48
C ILE A 137 3.07 -12.24 -7.03
N VAL A 138 4.17 -12.95 -6.79
CA VAL A 138 4.35 -14.33 -7.24
C VAL A 138 5.01 -15.15 -6.14
N HIS A 139 4.77 -16.48 -6.15
CA HIS A 139 5.55 -17.37 -5.30
C HIS A 139 7.04 -17.26 -5.64
N GLU A 140 7.88 -17.26 -4.62
CA GLU A 140 9.33 -17.32 -4.79
C GLU A 140 9.72 -18.61 -5.53
N ASP A 141 10.78 -18.54 -6.32
CA ASP A 141 11.34 -19.73 -6.95
C ASP A 141 12.10 -20.56 -5.89
N ASP A 142 12.21 -21.86 -6.12
CA ASP A 142 13.00 -22.73 -5.24
C ASP A 142 14.51 -22.45 -5.36
N ALA A 143 15.32 -23.17 -4.55
CA ALA A 143 16.78 -22.98 -4.55
C ALA A 143 17.45 -23.32 -5.91
N ASP A 144 16.77 -24.06 -6.78
CA ASP A 144 17.23 -24.43 -8.12
C ASP A 144 16.70 -23.46 -9.20
N GLY A 145 15.92 -22.45 -8.82
CA GLY A 145 15.35 -21.43 -9.70
C GLY A 145 14.05 -21.85 -10.40
N ASN A 146 13.39 -22.91 -9.91
CA ASN A 146 12.12 -23.34 -10.47
C ASN A 146 10.95 -22.65 -9.73
N PRO A 147 9.89 -22.24 -10.45
CA PRO A 147 8.72 -21.62 -9.83
C PRO A 147 8.00 -22.62 -8.90
N THR A 148 7.70 -22.19 -7.68
CA THR A 148 6.95 -22.98 -6.69
C THR A 148 5.42 -22.84 -6.86
N CYS A 149 4.97 -22.22 -7.94
CA CYS A 149 3.56 -22.13 -8.32
C CYS A 149 2.92 -23.50 -8.58
N ASP A 150 1.58 -23.54 -8.59
CA ASP A 150 0.83 -24.74 -8.92
C ASP A 150 1.32 -25.36 -10.25
N PRO A 151 1.83 -26.61 -10.23
CA PRO A 151 2.42 -27.25 -11.42
C PRO A 151 1.44 -27.41 -12.59
N GLU A 152 0.14 -27.60 -12.30
CA GLU A 152 -0.87 -27.74 -13.35
C GLU A 152 -1.11 -26.43 -14.07
N VAL A 153 -1.15 -25.32 -13.32
CA VAL A 153 -1.28 -23.98 -13.91
C VAL A 153 -0.04 -23.64 -14.73
N MET A 154 1.16 -23.94 -14.20
CA MET A 154 2.42 -23.70 -14.92
C MET A 154 2.46 -24.47 -16.25
N ARG A 155 2.08 -25.74 -16.24
CA ARG A 155 2.00 -26.54 -17.47
C ARG A 155 1.04 -25.94 -18.51
N ARG A 156 -0.14 -25.47 -18.08
CA ARG A 156 -1.10 -24.81 -19.00
C ARG A 156 -0.56 -23.50 -19.58
N LEU A 157 0.14 -22.71 -18.78
CA LEU A 157 0.78 -21.48 -19.26
C LEU A 157 1.87 -21.78 -20.30
N ASP A 158 2.67 -22.83 -20.08
CA ASP A 158 3.70 -23.25 -21.03
C ASP A 158 3.09 -23.76 -22.33
N GLU A 159 2.01 -24.52 -22.29
CA GLU A 159 1.28 -24.98 -23.47
C GLU A 159 0.74 -23.78 -24.29
N MET A 160 0.16 -22.77 -23.63
CA MET A 160 -0.33 -21.54 -24.30
C MET A 160 0.80 -20.73 -24.92
N ASN A 161 1.96 -20.66 -24.26
CA ASN A 161 3.12 -19.95 -24.79
C ASN A 161 3.71 -20.63 -26.04
N THR A 162 3.72 -21.97 -26.07
CA THR A 162 4.22 -22.70 -27.26
C THR A 162 3.30 -22.54 -28.47
N GLU A 163 1.98 -22.47 -28.27
CA GLU A 163 1.03 -22.19 -29.36
C GLU A 163 1.17 -20.77 -29.96
N ASN A 164 1.54 -19.79 -29.12
CA ASN A 164 1.78 -18.41 -29.58
C ASN A 164 3.09 -18.25 -30.36
N THR A 165 4.15 -19.00 -30.03
CA THR A 165 5.44 -18.90 -30.73
C THR A 165 5.38 -19.45 -32.15
N GLU A 166 4.47 -20.37 -32.46
CA GLU A 166 4.27 -20.85 -33.84
C GLU A 166 3.53 -19.83 -34.73
N ASN A 167 2.81 -18.88 -34.13
CA ASN A 167 2.05 -17.84 -34.85
C ASN A 167 2.78 -16.47 -34.98
N GLU A 168 3.93 -16.29 -34.35
CA GLU A 168 4.67 -15.01 -34.35
C GLU A 168 5.37 -14.66 -35.69
N GLN A 169 5.22 -15.46 -36.75
CA GLN A 169 5.83 -15.16 -38.05
C GLN A 169 5.07 -14.19 -38.93
N GLU A 170 3.84 -13.83 -38.61
CA GLU A 170 3.13 -12.76 -39.31
C GLU A 170 3.07 -11.49 -38.50
N THR A 171 4.07 -10.63 -38.69
CA THR A 171 4.02 -9.24 -38.15
C THR A 171 2.80 -8.53 -38.73
N ASP A 172 1.91 -8.02 -37.87
CA ASP A 172 0.75 -7.23 -38.29
C ASP A 172 1.20 -6.05 -39.18
N PRO A 173 0.72 -5.95 -40.43
CA PRO A 173 1.13 -4.91 -41.36
C PRO A 173 0.93 -3.47 -40.85
N ARG A 174 0.08 -3.29 -39.83
CA ARG A 174 -0.13 -1.98 -39.18
C ARG A 174 1.12 -1.45 -38.48
N TRP A 175 2.04 -2.33 -38.09
CA TRP A 175 3.26 -1.96 -37.39
C TRP A 175 4.48 -1.79 -38.32
N ASP A 176 4.34 -2.06 -39.63
CA ASP A 176 5.46 -1.95 -40.57
C ASP A 176 6.06 -0.54 -40.64
N ALA A 177 5.24 0.50 -40.41
CA ALA A 177 5.72 1.87 -40.33
C ALA A 177 6.72 2.13 -39.20
N LEU A 178 6.64 1.36 -38.09
CA LEU A 178 7.53 1.50 -36.94
C LEU A 178 8.90 0.86 -37.17
N LYS A 179 9.06 -0.09 -38.10
CA LYS A 179 10.34 -0.75 -38.42
C LYS A 179 11.38 0.22 -38.95
N ASN A 180 10.95 1.38 -39.48
CA ASN A 180 11.81 2.37 -40.09
C ASN A 180 12.16 3.54 -39.15
N ILE A 181 11.74 3.52 -37.88
CA ILE A 181 12.08 4.54 -36.91
C ILE A 181 13.52 4.31 -36.44
N LYS A 182 14.38 5.28 -36.72
CA LYS A 182 15.74 5.31 -36.15
C LYS A 182 15.64 6.03 -34.79
N LEU A 183 16.00 5.35 -33.75
CA LEU A 183 16.22 5.95 -32.44
C LEU A 183 17.60 6.58 -32.44
N ASP A 184 17.66 7.92 -32.39
CA ASP A 184 18.92 8.69 -32.23
C ASP A 184 19.36 8.70 -30.77
#